data_595b167d8f22c42b8b809b9adedf79f9
#
_entry.id   595b167d8f22c42b8b809b9adedf79f9
#
_cell.length_a   1.000
_cell.length_b   1.000
_cell.length_c   1.000
_cell.angle_alpha   90.00
_cell.angle_beta   90.00
_cell.angle_gamma   90.00
#
_symmetry.space_group_name_H-M   'P 1'
#
loop_
_entity.id
_entity.type
_entity.pdbx_description
1 polymer ?
#
loop_
_entity_poly.entity_id
_entity_poly.type
_entity_poly.pdbx_seq_one_letter_code
_entity_poly.pdbx_strand_id
1 'polypeptide(L)'
;HHTIANYSQQGNHLLFEAQYVLCAGIFFPEFIEAPNWRRSGIDILNREIKKQVYADGGQYELDLGYHGGCIGIFSEAFNMAKQNGYGDEFPDSFISTIKKMIQFAMNTYFPDYTFPCFSDARRAEPFSLVRNFQRWSKLFPEDEQLHYFATRGNEGKQPSQLCHASANSGFFTFRNGWKQDATVMILKAGPKGEWHCQPDNGTFELWFNGKNLFPDSGSFIYGGDEEVWKQRNWF
;
A
#
# COMPACT_ATOMS: atom_id res chain seq x y z
N HIS A 1 -7.83 6.30 -21.63
CA HIS A 1 -8.85 5.37 -22.19
C HIS A 1 -8.31 4.54 -23.36
N HIS A 2 -7.58 5.15 -24.32
CA HIS A 2 -6.97 4.43 -25.44
C HIS A 2 -6.03 3.31 -24.94
N THR A 3 -5.14 3.61 -24.00
CA THR A 3 -4.20 2.66 -23.42
C THR A 3 -4.91 1.49 -22.76
N ILE A 4 -5.93 1.77 -21.93
CA ILE A 4 -6.75 0.73 -21.27
C ILE A 4 -7.45 -0.17 -22.30
N ALA A 5 -7.97 0.41 -23.40
CA ALA A 5 -8.70 -0.32 -24.42
C ALA A 5 -7.81 -1.17 -25.34
N ASN A 6 -6.55 -0.77 -25.55
CA ASN A 6 -5.67 -1.34 -26.57
C ASN A 6 -4.40 -2.03 -26.04
N TYR A 7 -4.06 -1.81 -24.76
CA TYR A 7 -2.88 -2.41 -24.12
C TYR A 7 -3.28 -3.13 -22.85
N SER A 8 -2.78 -4.34 -22.67
CA SER A 8 -3.04 -5.18 -21.49
C SER A 8 -2.20 -4.70 -20.28
N GLN A 9 -2.48 -3.52 -19.79
CA GLN A 9 -1.84 -3.06 -18.55
C GLN A 9 -2.38 -3.85 -17.35
N GLN A 10 -1.53 -4.09 -16.37
CA GLN A 10 -1.83 -4.82 -15.14
C GLN A 10 -1.17 -4.13 -13.94
N GLY A 11 -1.44 -4.65 -12.74
CA GLY A 11 -0.83 -4.15 -11.51
C GLY A 11 -1.14 -2.68 -11.26
N ASN A 12 -0.19 -2.00 -10.65
CA ASN A 12 -0.27 -0.59 -10.31
C ASN A 12 -0.38 0.33 -11.55
N HIS A 13 0.18 -0.05 -12.70
CA HIS A 13 0.04 0.72 -13.93
C HIS A 13 -1.43 0.87 -14.37
N LEU A 14 -2.19 -0.23 -14.34
CA LEU A 14 -3.62 -0.19 -14.64
C LEU A 14 -4.40 0.67 -13.63
N LEU A 15 -4.00 0.64 -12.35
CA LEU A 15 -4.64 1.46 -11.32
C LEU A 15 -4.43 2.96 -11.57
N PHE A 16 -3.21 3.38 -11.93
CA PHE A 16 -2.93 4.76 -12.32
C PHE A 16 -3.75 5.20 -13.52
N GLU A 17 -3.78 4.39 -14.58
CA GLU A 17 -4.55 4.71 -15.78
C GLU A 17 -6.05 4.84 -15.47
N ALA A 18 -6.62 3.94 -14.66
CA ALA A 18 -8.01 3.97 -14.24
C ALA A 18 -8.32 5.23 -13.41
N GLN A 19 -7.44 5.59 -12.47
CA GLN A 19 -7.57 6.80 -11.67
C GLN A 19 -7.59 8.05 -12.56
N TYR A 20 -6.65 8.17 -13.50
CA TYR A 20 -6.60 9.35 -14.39
C TYR A 20 -7.77 9.42 -15.37
N VAL A 21 -8.27 8.29 -15.84
CA VAL A 21 -9.48 8.25 -16.69
C VAL A 21 -10.71 8.67 -15.90
N LEU A 22 -10.85 8.21 -14.64
CA LEU A 22 -11.86 8.70 -13.71
C LEU A 22 -11.76 10.21 -13.51
N CYS A 23 -10.56 10.71 -13.23
CA CYS A 23 -10.31 12.14 -13.05
C CYS A 23 -10.72 12.94 -14.29
N ALA A 24 -10.34 12.50 -15.48
CA ALA A 24 -10.72 13.16 -16.72
C ALA A 24 -12.23 13.23 -16.89
N GLY A 25 -12.95 12.14 -16.59
CA GLY A 25 -14.40 12.10 -16.67
C GLY A 25 -15.13 12.98 -15.64
N ILE A 26 -14.48 13.34 -14.54
CA ILE A 26 -15.02 14.26 -13.52
C ILE A 26 -14.70 15.73 -13.87
N PHE A 27 -13.44 16.02 -14.25
CA PHE A 27 -12.98 17.40 -14.41
C PHE A 27 -13.28 18.01 -15.77
N PHE A 28 -13.62 17.19 -16.77
CA PHE A 28 -13.93 17.65 -18.12
C PHE A 28 -15.33 17.21 -18.56
N PRO A 29 -16.40 17.61 -17.82
CA PRO A 29 -17.77 17.15 -18.08
C PRO A 29 -18.34 17.62 -19.42
N GLU A 30 -17.71 18.63 -20.07
CA GLU A 30 -18.07 19.15 -21.39
C GLU A 30 -17.82 18.17 -22.54
N PHE A 31 -17.00 17.14 -22.33
CA PHE A 31 -16.79 16.11 -23.35
C PHE A 31 -17.90 15.08 -23.32
N ILE A 32 -18.41 14.71 -24.50
CA ILE A 32 -19.47 13.70 -24.67
C ILE A 32 -19.08 12.36 -24.04
N GLU A 33 -17.80 12.01 -24.08
CA GLU A 33 -17.25 10.75 -23.52
C GLU A 33 -16.99 10.81 -22.01
N ALA A 34 -17.07 11.96 -21.36
CA ALA A 34 -16.73 12.12 -19.94
C ALA A 34 -17.47 11.14 -19.01
N PRO A 35 -18.79 10.90 -19.17
CA PRO A 35 -19.48 9.88 -18.35
C PRO A 35 -18.96 8.46 -18.54
N ASN A 36 -18.50 8.12 -19.76
CA ASN A 36 -17.93 6.80 -20.06
C ASN A 36 -16.54 6.66 -19.44
N TRP A 37 -15.71 7.71 -19.50
CA TRP A 37 -14.40 7.72 -18.85
C TRP A 37 -14.55 7.53 -17.34
N ARG A 38 -15.42 8.30 -16.69
CA ARG A 38 -15.67 8.18 -15.25
C ARG A 38 -16.06 6.75 -14.87
N ARG A 39 -17.12 6.21 -15.52
CA ARG A 39 -17.61 4.86 -15.24
C ARG A 39 -16.55 3.80 -15.49
N SER A 40 -15.84 3.85 -16.62
CA SER A 40 -14.76 2.91 -16.93
C SER A 40 -13.67 2.92 -15.85
N GLY A 41 -13.25 4.10 -15.38
CA GLY A 41 -12.27 4.21 -14.31
C GLY A 41 -12.75 3.58 -13.01
N ILE A 42 -14.00 3.87 -12.60
CA ILE A 42 -14.61 3.30 -11.39
C ILE A 42 -14.77 1.77 -11.50
N ASP A 43 -15.24 1.26 -12.63
CA ASP A 43 -15.42 -0.17 -12.84
C ASP A 43 -14.10 -0.94 -12.76
N ILE A 44 -13.04 -0.37 -13.35
CA ILE A 44 -11.71 -0.96 -13.28
C ILE A 44 -11.21 -0.97 -11.82
N LEU A 45 -11.28 0.14 -11.11
CA LEU A 45 -10.84 0.22 -9.73
C LEU A 45 -11.61 -0.74 -8.82
N ASN A 46 -12.93 -0.85 -8.99
CA ASN A 46 -13.78 -1.80 -8.26
C ASN A 46 -13.43 -3.27 -8.54
N ARG A 47 -13.01 -3.59 -9.75
CA ARG A 47 -12.55 -4.94 -10.11
C ARG A 47 -11.15 -5.20 -9.56
N GLU A 48 -10.23 -4.27 -9.77
CA GLU A 48 -8.83 -4.46 -9.44
C GLU A 48 -8.58 -4.51 -7.93
N ILE A 49 -9.30 -3.77 -7.11
CA ILE A 49 -9.15 -3.86 -5.65
C ILE A 49 -9.47 -5.27 -5.13
N LYS A 50 -10.47 -5.94 -5.74
CA LYS A 50 -10.83 -7.32 -5.38
C LYS A 50 -9.79 -8.34 -5.87
N LYS A 51 -9.10 -8.05 -6.98
CA LYS A 51 -8.10 -8.92 -7.59
C LYS A 51 -6.75 -8.76 -6.91
N GLN A 52 -6.37 -7.52 -6.59
CA GLN A 52 -5.02 -7.19 -6.16
C GLN A 52 -4.83 -7.17 -4.64
N VAL A 53 -5.90 -7.31 -3.85
CA VAL A 53 -5.81 -7.22 -2.39
C VAL A 53 -6.27 -8.53 -1.76
N TYR A 54 -5.39 -9.14 -0.95
CA TYR A 54 -5.71 -10.33 -0.18
C TYR A 54 -6.74 -10.04 0.92
N ALA A 55 -7.36 -11.08 1.44
CA ALA A 55 -8.41 -10.96 2.46
C ALA A 55 -7.95 -10.26 3.75
N ASP A 56 -6.65 -10.32 4.05
CA ASP A 56 -6.00 -9.66 5.19
C ASP A 56 -5.53 -8.23 4.91
N GLY A 57 -5.76 -7.71 3.70
CA GLY A 57 -5.43 -6.35 3.30
C GLY A 57 -4.08 -6.19 2.60
N GLY A 58 -3.24 -7.21 2.55
CA GLY A 58 -1.98 -7.16 1.81
C GLY A 58 -2.20 -7.02 0.31
N GLN A 59 -1.45 -6.17 -0.38
CA GLN A 59 -1.51 -6.04 -1.84
C GLN A 59 -0.64 -7.15 -2.48
N TYR A 60 -1.10 -7.73 -3.58
CA TYR A 60 -0.61 -8.98 -4.14
C TYR A 60 0.84 -8.95 -4.69
N GLU A 61 1.43 -7.77 -4.89
CA GLU A 61 2.85 -7.63 -5.24
C GLU A 61 3.77 -7.87 -4.04
N LEU A 62 3.22 -7.90 -2.81
CA LEU A 62 3.93 -8.17 -1.56
C LEU A 62 5.14 -7.27 -1.31
N ASP A 63 5.09 -6.09 -1.89
CA ASP A 63 6.03 -4.98 -1.71
C ASP A 63 5.34 -3.87 -0.92
N LEU A 64 5.91 -3.46 0.20
CA LEU A 64 5.26 -2.50 1.11
C LEU A 64 5.27 -1.06 0.58
N GLY A 65 6.20 -0.73 -0.32
CA GLY A 65 6.21 0.54 -1.03
C GLY A 65 5.07 0.64 -2.03
N TYR A 66 4.90 -0.39 -2.88
CA TYR A 66 3.79 -0.49 -3.82
C TYR A 66 2.45 -0.61 -3.11
N HIS A 67 2.39 -1.36 -1.99
CA HIS A 67 1.20 -1.42 -1.14
C HIS A 67 0.73 -0.02 -0.70
N GLY A 68 1.63 0.80 -0.17
CA GLY A 68 1.34 2.18 0.21
C GLY A 68 0.89 3.05 -0.97
N GLY A 69 1.51 2.86 -2.14
CA GLY A 69 1.11 3.50 -3.40
C GLY A 69 -0.30 3.13 -3.84
N CYS A 70 -0.65 1.85 -3.80
CA CYS A 70 -1.99 1.37 -4.16
C CYS A 70 -3.07 1.91 -3.20
N ILE A 71 -2.81 1.98 -1.88
CA ILE A 71 -3.72 2.65 -0.95
C ILE A 71 -3.95 4.10 -1.39
N GLY A 72 -2.87 4.81 -1.78
CA GLY A 72 -2.96 6.18 -2.29
C GLY A 72 -3.90 6.28 -3.48
N ILE A 73 -3.70 5.46 -4.51
CA ILE A 73 -4.51 5.47 -5.74
C ILE A 73 -5.99 5.22 -5.42
N PHE A 74 -6.30 4.15 -4.70
CA PHE A 74 -7.69 3.79 -4.35
C PHE A 74 -8.37 4.87 -3.50
N SER A 75 -7.68 5.39 -2.48
CA SER A 75 -8.23 6.39 -1.58
C SER A 75 -8.44 7.76 -2.25
N GLU A 76 -7.51 8.19 -3.09
CA GLU A 76 -7.62 9.45 -3.84
C GLU A 76 -8.72 9.39 -4.90
N ALA A 77 -8.83 8.26 -5.63
CA ALA A 77 -9.90 8.04 -6.60
C ALA A 77 -11.28 8.10 -5.94
N PHE A 78 -11.44 7.39 -4.81
CA PHE A 78 -12.69 7.43 -4.05
C PHE A 78 -13.02 8.83 -3.52
N ASN A 79 -12.04 9.51 -2.90
CA ASN A 79 -12.26 10.87 -2.38
C ASN A 79 -12.67 11.85 -3.48
N MET A 80 -12.02 11.77 -4.63
CA MET A 80 -12.36 12.61 -5.77
C MET A 80 -13.79 12.37 -6.26
N ALA A 81 -14.17 11.10 -6.41
CA ALA A 81 -15.52 10.74 -6.81
C ALA A 81 -16.55 11.22 -5.76
N LYS A 82 -16.28 10.98 -4.47
CA LYS A 82 -17.16 11.40 -3.36
C LYS A 82 -17.36 12.92 -3.31
N GLN A 83 -16.30 13.70 -3.46
CA GLN A 83 -16.37 15.18 -3.44
C GLN A 83 -17.16 15.75 -4.62
N ASN A 84 -17.29 15.00 -5.72
CA ASN A 84 -18.00 15.39 -6.92
C ASN A 84 -19.37 14.69 -7.10
N GLY A 85 -19.88 14.04 -6.04
CA GLY A 85 -21.22 13.43 -6.05
C GLY A 85 -21.30 12.03 -6.66
N TYR A 86 -20.17 11.35 -6.86
CA TYR A 86 -20.08 10.00 -7.45
C TYR A 86 -19.60 8.94 -6.46
N GLY A 87 -19.61 9.24 -5.15
CA GLY A 87 -19.16 8.31 -4.12
C GLY A 87 -19.97 7.01 -4.08
N ASP A 88 -21.26 7.08 -4.37
CA ASP A 88 -22.19 5.93 -4.36
C ASP A 88 -21.93 4.95 -5.52
N GLU A 89 -21.12 5.32 -6.52
CA GLU A 89 -20.68 4.41 -7.57
C GLU A 89 -19.59 3.41 -7.09
N PHE A 90 -19.06 3.61 -5.86
CA PHE A 90 -18.16 2.66 -5.20
C PHE A 90 -18.94 1.86 -4.14
N PRO A 91 -18.86 0.54 -4.13
CA PRO A 91 -19.54 -0.28 -3.13
C PRO A 91 -18.85 -0.17 -1.75
N ASP A 92 -19.57 -0.42 -0.66
CA ASP A 92 -19.04 -0.44 0.71
C ASP A 92 -17.83 -1.37 0.85
N SER A 93 -17.80 -2.45 0.10
CA SER A 93 -16.66 -3.38 0.06
C SER A 93 -15.38 -2.73 -0.43
N PHE A 94 -15.44 -1.71 -1.29
CA PHE A 94 -14.26 -0.96 -1.75
C PHE A 94 -13.62 -0.21 -0.59
N ILE A 95 -14.44 0.55 0.16
CA ILE A 95 -13.98 1.34 1.30
C ILE A 95 -13.47 0.44 2.43
N SER A 96 -14.19 -0.65 2.72
CA SER A 96 -13.76 -1.59 3.76
C SER A 96 -12.46 -2.30 3.38
N THR A 97 -12.19 -2.51 2.09
CA THR A 97 -10.91 -3.07 1.64
C THR A 97 -9.78 -2.05 1.81
N ILE A 98 -9.97 -0.77 1.46
CA ILE A 98 -8.99 0.28 1.74
C ILE A 98 -8.67 0.32 3.25
N LYS A 99 -9.68 0.24 4.12
CA LYS A 99 -9.45 0.19 5.56
C LYS A 99 -8.59 -0.99 5.99
N LYS A 100 -8.82 -2.19 5.44
CA LYS A 100 -7.97 -3.37 5.68
C LYS A 100 -6.54 -3.17 5.21
N MET A 101 -6.33 -2.57 4.03
CA MET A 101 -5.00 -2.24 3.52
C MET A 101 -4.25 -1.30 4.47
N ILE A 102 -4.93 -0.29 5.00
CA ILE A 102 -4.34 0.64 5.99
C ILE A 102 -4.00 -0.09 7.30
N GLN A 103 -4.88 -0.97 7.79
CA GLN A 103 -4.61 -1.79 8.96
C GLN A 103 -3.41 -2.72 8.77
N PHE A 104 -3.29 -3.31 7.58
CA PHE A 104 -2.11 -4.09 7.20
C PHE A 104 -0.84 -3.24 7.28
N ALA A 105 -0.83 -2.03 6.72
CA ALA A 105 0.31 -1.10 6.81
C ALA A 105 0.66 -0.75 8.26
N MET A 106 -0.33 -0.43 9.12
CA MET A 106 -0.10 -0.17 10.55
C MET A 106 0.60 -1.34 11.24
N ASN A 107 0.27 -2.57 10.86
CA ASN A 107 0.82 -3.78 11.47
C ASN A 107 2.23 -4.12 10.99
N THR A 108 2.61 -3.71 9.77
CA THR A 108 3.87 -4.06 9.11
C THR A 108 4.91 -2.94 9.12
N TYR A 109 4.65 -1.83 9.82
CA TYR A 109 5.62 -0.74 9.95
C TYR A 109 6.43 -0.84 11.25
N PHE A 110 7.68 -0.38 11.16
CA PHE A 110 8.56 -0.20 12.30
C PHE A 110 8.21 1.07 13.09
N PRO A 111 8.72 1.22 14.35
CA PRO A 111 8.42 2.36 15.20
C PRO A 111 8.85 3.73 14.64
N ASP A 112 9.78 3.77 13.70
CA ASP A 112 10.20 4.97 12.99
C ASP A 112 9.37 5.26 11.73
N TYR A 113 8.27 4.52 11.52
CA TYR A 113 7.39 4.63 10.36
C TYR A 113 8.04 4.23 9.02
N THR A 114 9.15 3.50 9.08
CA THR A 114 9.66 2.74 7.93
C THR A 114 9.02 1.36 7.88
N PHE A 115 9.23 0.65 6.80
CA PHE A 115 8.79 -0.74 6.63
C PHE A 115 9.96 -1.62 6.17
N PRO A 116 9.84 -2.96 6.30
CA PRO A 116 10.83 -3.89 5.75
C PRO A 116 11.01 -3.70 4.24
N CYS A 117 12.26 -3.82 3.80
CA CYS A 117 12.62 -3.69 2.39
C CYS A 117 12.47 -4.99 1.59
N PHE A 118 11.53 -5.86 1.96
CA PHE A 118 11.26 -7.07 1.20
C PHE A 118 10.84 -6.76 -0.23
N SER A 119 11.11 -7.70 -1.14
CA SER A 119 10.79 -7.55 -2.56
C SER A 119 11.55 -6.38 -3.20
N ASP A 120 10.93 -5.65 -4.09
CA ASP A 120 11.52 -4.48 -4.74
C ASP A 120 11.42 -3.19 -3.90
N ALA A 121 11.01 -3.29 -2.64
CA ALA A 121 10.86 -2.13 -1.76
C ALA A 121 12.18 -1.37 -1.59
N ARG A 122 12.06 -0.06 -1.42
CA ARG A 122 13.18 0.83 -1.14
C ARG A 122 13.09 1.36 0.27
N ARG A 123 14.24 1.48 0.91
CA ARG A 123 14.30 2.04 2.25
C ARG A 123 13.74 3.46 2.26
N ALA A 124 12.74 3.67 3.09
CA ALA A 124 12.18 4.99 3.34
C ALA A 124 13.00 5.72 4.40
N GLU A 125 13.06 7.04 4.33
CA GLU A 125 13.61 7.85 5.41
C GLU A 125 12.71 7.77 6.65
N PRO A 126 13.29 7.70 7.86
CA PRO A 126 12.53 7.67 9.10
C PRO A 126 11.46 8.77 9.15
N PHE A 127 10.27 8.41 9.58
CA PHE A 127 9.08 9.27 9.69
C PHE A 127 8.56 9.88 8.38
N SER A 128 9.18 9.62 7.23
CA SER A 128 8.71 10.17 5.94
C SER A 128 7.29 9.70 5.58
N LEU A 129 6.93 8.50 6.03
CA LEU A 129 5.63 7.87 5.71
C LEU A 129 4.50 8.27 6.66
N VAL A 130 4.76 9.05 7.71
CA VAL A 130 3.71 9.60 8.60
C VAL A 130 2.66 10.36 7.81
N ARG A 131 3.05 11.08 6.77
CA ARG A 131 2.14 11.81 5.88
C ARG A 131 1.09 10.89 5.21
N ASN A 132 1.40 9.62 4.99
CA ASN A 132 0.43 8.68 4.44
C ASN A 132 -0.68 8.41 5.47
N PHE A 133 -0.33 8.14 6.72
CA PHE A 133 -1.30 7.97 7.80
C PHE A 133 -2.13 9.24 8.01
N GLN A 134 -1.53 10.44 7.89
CA GLN A 134 -2.23 11.72 7.96
C GLN A 134 -3.24 11.92 6.82
N ARG A 135 -2.95 11.40 5.62
CA ARG A 135 -3.91 11.40 4.50
C ARG A 135 -5.02 10.39 4.73
N TRP A 136 -4.68 9.17 5.14
CA TRP A 136 -5.63 8.08 5.34
C TRP A 136 -6.57 8.34 6.52
N SER A 137 -6.10 9.00 7.58
CA SER A 137 -6.95 9.36 8.72
C SER A 137 -8.07 10.33 8.36
N LYS A 138 -7.92 11.12 7.30
CA LYS A 138 -9.00 11.97 6.79
C LYS A 138 -10.15 11.17 6.16
N LEU A 139 -9.88 9.96 5.70
CA LEU A 139 -10.87 9.05 5.14
C LEU A 139 -11.69 8.35 6.25
N PHE A 140 -11.04 8.08 7.37
CA PHE A 140 -11.57 7.33 8.52
C PHE A 140 -11.35 8.13 9.82
N PRO A 141 -12.00 9.30 9.97
CA PRO A 141 -11.75 10.18 11.11
C PRO A 141 -12.15 9.56 12.45
N GLU A 142 -13.02 8.54 12.44
CA GLU A 142 -13.46 7.79 13.61
C GLU A 142 -12.46 6.70 14.05
N ASP A 143 -11.42 6.42 13.26
CA ASP A 143 -10.46 5.37 13.58
C ASP A 143 -9.35 5.87 14.51
N GLU A 144 -9.55 5.69 15.81
CA GLU A 144 -8.66 6.10 16.90
C GLU A 144 -7.23 5.51 16.76
N GLN A 145 -7.11 4.29 16.23
CA GLN A 145 -5.79 3.67 16.04
C GLN A 145 -5.06 4.33 14.86
N LEU A 146 -5.77 4.57 13.77
CA LEU A 146 -5.19 5.28 12.63
C LEU A 146 -4.79 6.72 13.01
N HIS A 147 -5.59 7.37 13.86
CA HIS A 147 -5.27 8.69 14.40
C HIS A 147 -4.00 8.67 15.25
N TYR A 148 -3.79 7.63 16.06
CA TYR A 148 -2.54 7.41 16.80
C TYR A 148 -1.32 7.39 15.86
N PHE A 149 -1.38 6.66 14.74
CA PHE A 149 -0.30 6.65 13.76
C PHE A 149 -0.13 8.01 13.07
N ALA A 150 -1.20 8.67 12.68
CA ALA A 150 -1.18 9.97 12.00
C ALA A 150 -0.54 11.08 12.86
N THR A 151 -0.66 10.99 14.19
CA THR A 151 -0.14 11.96 15.17
C THR A 151 1.17 11.50 15.84
N ARG A 152 1.74 10.39 15.40
CA ARG A 152 2.96 9.80 15.99
C ARG A 152 2.78 9.46 17.47
N GLY A 153 1.61 9.00 17.84
CA GLY A 153 1.29 8.61 19.20
C GLY A 153 0.93 9.74 20.17
N ASN A 154 0.80 10.99 19.67
CA ASN A 154 0.43 12.13 20.51
C ASN A 154 -1.08 12.14 20.84
N GLU A 155 -1.90 11.63 19.93
CA GLU A 155 -3.36 11.57 20.04
C GLU A 155 -3.86 10.23 19.54
N GLY A 156 -5.14 9.91 19.79
CA GLY A 156 -5.76 8.65 19.40
C GLY A 156 -5.45 7.52 20.38
N LYS A 157 -5.67 6.28 19.94
CA LYS A 157 -5.54 5.10 20.79
C LYS A 157 -4.46 4.16 20.26
N GLN A 158 -3.43 3.91 21.06
CA GLN A 158 -2.41 2.92 20.74
C GLN A 158 -3.03 1.53 20.54
N PRO A 159 -2.69 0.78 19.46
CA PRO A 159 -3.18 -0.58 19.31
C PRO A 159 -2.74 -1.47 20.48
N SER A 160 -3.67 -2.25 21.02
CA SER A 160 -3.38 -3.18 22.12
C SER A 160 -2.76 -4.50 21.65
N GLN A 161 -3.04 -4.90 20.43
CA GLN A 161 -2.49 -6.12 19.84
C GLN A 161 -1.07 -5.88 19.39
N LEU A 162 -0.15 -6.72 19.86
CA LEU A 162 1.28 -6.61 19.57
C LEU A 162 1.74 -7.53 18.44
N CYS A 163 1.10 -8.69 18.25
CA CYS A 163 1.48 -9.66 17.23
C CYS A 163 0.36 -9.79 16.21
N HIS A 164 0.72 -9.82 14.92
CA HIS A 164 -0.24 -9.92 13.82
C HIS A 164 0.18 -11.01 12.84
N ALA A 165 -0.80 -11.78 12.37
CA ALA A 165 -0.63 -12.79 11.34
C ALA A 165 -1.51 -12.42 10.13
N SER A 166 -0.91 -11.92 9.09
CA SER A 166 -1.53 -11.68 7.77
C SER A 166 -1.26 -12.91 6.90
N ALA A 167 -1.97 -14.00 7.20
CA ALA A 167 -1.68 -15.32 6.65
C ALA A 167 -1.94 -15.43 5.14
N ASN A 168 -2.86 -14.64 4.57
CA ASN A 168 -3.15 -14.66 3.14
C ASN A 168 -2.02 -14.02 2.31
N SER A 169 -1.44 -12.95 2.81
CA SER A 169 -0.30 -12.27 2.20
C SER A 169 1.06 -12.75 2.71
N GLY A 170 1.08 -13.50 3.82
CA GLY A 170 2.29 -14.11 4.38
C GLY A 170 3.17 -13.17 5.19
N PHE A 171 2.60 -12.13 5.81
CA PHE A 171 3.34 -11.25 6.71
C PHE A 171 2.99 -11.53 8.16
N PHE A 172 4.03 -11.74 8.98
CA PHE A 172 3.89 -12.04 10.41
C PHE A 172 4.72 -11.05 11.21
N THR A 173 4.05 -10.26 12.05
CA THR A 173 4.70 -9.26 12.88
C THR A 173 4.66 -9.67 14.34
N PHE A 174 5.81 -9.60 14.98
CA PHE A 174 6.01 -9.84 16.42
C PHE A 174 6.64 -8.61 17.02
N ARG A 175 6.00 -8.00 18.02
CA ARG A 175 6.54 -6.82 18.71
C ARG A 175 6.25 -6.88 20.21
N ASN A 176 7.08 -6.22 20.99
CA ASN A 176 6.86 -6.02 22.43
C ASN A 176 6.35 -4.61 22.78
N GLY A 177 6.22 -3.73 21.80
CA GLY A 177 5.74 -2.37 21.95
C GLY A 177 5.64 -1.61 20.64
N TRP A 178 5.25 -0.34 20.76
CA TRP A 178 5.05 0.58 19.62
C TRP A 178 6.04 1.75 19.58
N LYS A 179 6.83 1.93 20.66
CA LYS A 179 7.78 3.02 20.77
C LYS A 179 9.12 2.68 20.13
N GLN A 180 10.00 3.67 19.98
CA GLN A 180 11.30 3.53 19.33
C GLN A 180 12.21 2.47 19.97
N ASP A 181 12.11 2.27 21.27
CA ASP A 181 12.85 1.28 22.06
C ASP A 181 12.30 -0.16 21.96
N ALA A 182 11.19 -0.35 21.24
CA ALA A 182 10.59 -1.65 21.08
C ALA A 182 11.47 -2.60 20.22
N THR A 183 11.27 -3.89 20.42
CA THR A 183 11.73 -4.94 19.52
C THR A 183 10.59 -5.32 18.58
N VAL A 184 10.84 -5.28 17.27
CA VAL A 184 9.86 -5.66 16.25
C VAL A 184 10.53 -6.57 15.22
N MET A 185 10.00 -7.77 15.05
CA MET A 185 10.38 -8.66 13.96
C MET A 185 9.21 -8.75 12.97
N ILE A 186 9.50 -8.60 11.69
CA ILE A 186 8.55 -8.80 10.61
C ILE A 186 9.12 -9.88 9.72
N LEU A 187 8.36 -10.98 9.57
CA LEU A 187 8.69 -12.16 8.77
C LEU A 187 7.81 -12.16 7.52
N LYS A 188 8.39 -12.44 6.36
CA LYS A 188 7.69 -12.74 5.12
C LYS A 188 7.74 -14.25 4.86
N ALA A 189 6.59 -14.92 4.91
CA ALA A 189 6.45 -16.36 4.70
C ALA A 189 5.05 -16.66 4.13
N GLY A 190 4.87 -16.50 2.82
CA GLY A 190 3.55 -16.59 2.21
C GLY A 190 3.56 -16.96 0.73
N PRO A 191 2.58 -16.49 -0.03
CA PRO A 191 2.48 -16.76 -1.46
C PRO A 191 3.67 -16.16 -2.23
N LYS A 192 3.84 -16.60 -3.48
CA LYS A 192 4.89 -16.08 -4.36
C LYS A 192 4.76 -14.57 -4.63
N GLY A 193 3.53 -14.04 -4.63
CA GLY A 193 3.27 -12.67 -5.06
C GLY A 193 3.37 -12.49 -6.58
N GLU A 194 3.21 -11.24 -7.01
CA GLU A 194 3.18 -10.84 -8.42
C GLU A 194 4.19 -9.73 -8.67
N TRP A 195 4.64 -9.57 -9.91
CA TRP A 195 5.47 -8.47 -10.43
C TRP A 195 6.73 -8.10 -9.61
N HIS A 196 6.61 -7.26 -8.60
CA HIS A 196 7.72 -6.73 -7.81
C HIS A 196 8.18 -7.65 -6.69
N CYS A 197 7.66 -8.88 -6.62
CA CYS A 197 8.05 -9.85 -5.61
C CYS A 197 9.38 -10.53 -5.98
N GLN A 198 10.26 -10.63 -5.00
CA GLN A 198 11.52 -11.36 -5.09
C GLN A 198 11.40 -12.75 -4.42
N PRO A 199 12.36 -13.68 -4.63
CA PRO A 199 12.37 -14.98 -3.96
C PRO A 199 12.87 -14.88 -2.50
N ASP A 200 12.33 -13.94 -1.74
CA ASP A 200 12.67 -13.59 -0.36
C ASP A 200 11.72 -14.22 0.67
N ASN A 201 11.04 -15.32 0.30
CA ASN A 201 10.13 -16.00 1.19
C ASN A 201 10.89 -16.75 2.29
N GLY A 202 10.52 -16.52 3.55
CA GLY A 202 11.22 -17.03 4.73
C GLY A 202 12.25 -16.05 5.31
N THR A 203 12.38 -14.84 4.74
CA THR A 203 13.22 -13.77 5.29
C THR A 203 12.51 -12.99 6.39
N PHE A 204 13.29 -12.32 7.21
CA PHE A 204 12.77 -11.39 8.24
C PHE A 204 13.68 -10.18 8.40
N GLU A 205 13.09 -9.09 8.84
CA GLU A 205 13.83 -7.92 9.35
C GLU A 205 13.57 -7.74 10.85
N LEU A 206 14.58 -7.30 11.58
CA LEU A 206 14.54 -7.11 13.04
C LEU A 206 14.89 -5.69 13.43
N TRP A 207 13.91 -4.98 13.95
CA TRP A 207 14.09 -3.72 14.64
C TRP A 207 14.36 -3.93 16.13
N PHE A 208 15.38 -3.28 16.63
CA PHE A 208 15.74 -3.31 18.06
C PHE A 208 16.28 -1.95 18.51
N ASN A 209 15.71 -1.41 19.55
CA ASN A 209 16.16 -0.18 20.23
C ASN A 209 16.57 0.94 19.25
N GLY A 210 15.64 1.31 18.35
CA GLY A 210 15.83 2.43 17.42
C GLY A 210 16.58 2.11 16.13
N LYS A 211 16.93 0.84 15.88
CA LYS A 211 17.70 0.43 14.69
C LYS A 211 17.15 -0.83 14.07
N ASN A 212 17.15 -0.87 12.74
CA ASN A 212 16.97 -2.12 12.00
C ASN A 212 18.31 -2.88 11.96
N LEU A 213 18.38 -4.05 12.59
CA LEU A 213 19.62 -4.82 12.73
C LEU A 213 19.90 -5.75 11.55
N PHE A 214 18.85 -6.23 10.87
CA PHE A 214 18.95 -7.13 9.72
C PHE A 214 18.08 -6.59 8.59
N PRO A 215 18.47 -5.44 7.98
CA PRO A 215 17.73 -4.88 6.86
C PRO A 215 17.92 -5.74 5.61
N ASP A 216 16.83 -5.93 4.87
CA ASP A 216 16.89 -6.45 3.50
C ASP A 216 17.49 -5.40 2.56
N SER A 217 18.13 -5.83 1.49
CA SER A 217 18.71 -4.95 0.48
C SER A 217 17.65 -4.30 -0.43
N GLY A 218 16.45 -4.86 -0.46
CA GLY A 218 15.36 -4.42 -1.32
C GLY A 218 15.71 -4.54 -2.80
N SER A 219 15.25 -3.60 -3.61
CA SER A 219 15.53 -3.58 -5.05
C SER A 219 16.99 -3.33 -5.40
N PHE A 220 17.87 -3.05 -4.46
CA PHE A 220 19.25 -2.63 -4.67
C PHE A 220 19.34 -1.42 -5.61
N ILE A 221 19.04 -1.62 -6.89
CA ILE A 221 19.01 -0.55 -7.90
C ILE A 221 17.93 -0.81 -8.95
N TYR A 222 17.26 0.27 -9.39
CA TYR A 222 16.34 0.25 -10.53
C TYR A 222 16.97 0.92 -11.73
N GLY A 223 17.22 0.14 -12.81
CA GLY A 223 17.89 0.61 -14.00
C GLY A 223 19.41 0.50 -13.92
N GLY A 224 20.09 0.90 -14.97
CA GLY A 224 21.53 0.78 -15.14
C GLY A 224 21.89 -0.02 -16.40
N ASP A 225 23.18 -0.23 -16.62
CA ASP A 225 23.69 -1.08 -17.70
C ASP A 225 23.62 -2.58 -17.36
N GLU A 226 24.09 -3.42 -18.28
CA GLU A 226 24.06 -4.87 -18.12
C GLU A 226 24.85 -5.34 -16.89
N GLU A 227 25.95 -4.66 -16.54
CA GLU A 227 26.76 -5.02 -15.37
C GLU A 227 26.05 -4.73 -14.06
N VAL A 228 25.34 -3.61 -13.97
CA VAL A 228 24.49 -3.24 -12.84
C VAL A 228 23.34 -4.24 -12.67
N TRP A 229 22.71 -4.67 -13.77
CA TRP A 229 21.67 -5.70 -13.72
C TRP A 229 22.20 -7.07 -13.27
N LYS A 230 23.42 -7.44 -13.62
CA LYS A 230 24.05 -8.66 -13.09
C LYS A 230 24.28 -8.55 -11.59
N GLN A 231 24.73 -7.38 -11.10
CA GLN A 231 24.92 -7.15 -9.67
C GLN A 231 23.60 -7.26 -8.90
N ARG A 232 22.50 -6.70 -9.42
CA ARG A 232 21.17 -6.81 -8.80
C ARG A 232 20.75 -8.26 -8.55
N ASN A 233 21.12 -9.20 -9.39
CA ASN A 233 20.75 -10.61 -9.23
C ASN A 233 21.46 -11.31 -8.06
N TRP A 234 22.40 -10.64 -7.39
CA TRP A 234 23.07 -11.13 -6.18
C TRP A 234 22.39 -10.68 -4.88
N PHE A 235 21.49 -9.70 -4.96
CA PHE A 235 20.73 -9.14 -3.87
C PHE A 235 19.24 -9.46 -4.02
#